data_8061a55a7f7068cab97a24823a0992a5
#
_entry.id   8061a55a7f7068cab97a24823a0992a5
#
_cell.length_a   1.000
_cell.length_b   1.000
_cell.length_c   1.000
_cell.angle_alpha   90.00
_cell.angle_beta   90.00
_cell.angle_gamma   90.00
#
_symmetry.space_group_name_H-M   'P 1'
#
loop_
_entity.id
_entity.type
_entity.pdbx_description
1 polymer ?
#
loop_
_entity_poly.entity_id
_entity_poly.type
_entity_poly.pdbx_seq_one_letter_code
_entity_poly.pdbx_strand_id
1 'polypeptide(L)'
;MNTTSAVLLLVGLFAVIFTLSVPIGIYMSAVFDGTLSQKFPWMYRVESIFLWPLGKSGREPMDWKEYCVSLIALTVVGTVIGYLIFRFQGYLPYNPLNFKGLAPDLAFNTAVSFSTSTTWQGYDCENVMSLFSQAFGVCTLTFLSSSTGVVAAFAFARGLIQSRDPSLGNAWEDMVRCVLWLFLPLAVICSIIAVWQGCTQTFDAMTVVKTIEGPIQKIAVGPVASQEVIRVLAVTGGGFFSANSAHPFAAPTAVVCMIQIILMLLMAASLVFAYGRMTGNVKSGFSILFGMMVLFIGAFMLIAWSESTANPLVTELGVSHGLGNMEGKEVRFGTLLTSLFATGSSASAAGSSAGSFDSMMPIGGGVSLWLIQVGDVIFGGSRSGLYTMLGLAIVAVFILGMLVGKTPRYLGKRIDAYDMKMVCVSLLMPSICTLIGTAIACLTPQGVDAVSAPGPHGFTQILFAFSSVSNFNGSSFGGLAANDFFYNTALAICMWICRMVTLTALLAIAGNMASKPRQMNSVQAIQTDGPVFSFMFIMVAVLLSMITFFPAQSLGPIVESIQLFWGYHS
;
A
#
# COMPACT_ATOMS: atom_id res chain seq x y z
N MET A 1 -5.23 -6.61 27.62
CA MET A 1 -5.52 -7.31 26.34
C MET A 1 -5.93 -8.76 26.63
N ASN A 2 -7.04 -9.23 26.08
CA ASN A 2 -7.35 -10.67 26.13
C ASN A 2 -6.51 -11.38 25.05
N THR A 3 -5.40 -11.95 25.47
CA THR A 3 -4.41 -12.62 24.60
C THR A 3 -5.07 -13.75 23.79
N THR A 4 -6.03 -14.48 24.39
CA THR A 4 -6.77 -15.55 23.71
C THR A 4 -7.56 -15.00 22.52
N SER A 5 -8.27 -13.89 22.69
CA SER A 5 -9.03 -13.26 21.60
C SER A 5 -8.12 -12.77 20.47
N ALA A 6 -6.96 -12.19 20.78
CA ALA A 6 -6.00 -11.74 19.79
C ALA A 6 -5.43 -12.93 18.98
N VAL A 7 -5.09 -14.03 19.63
CA VAL A 7 -4.60 -15.25 18.97
C VAL A 7 -5.68 -15.88 18.09
N LEU A 8 -6.91 -16.00 18.58
CA LEU A 8 -8.02 -16.55 17.78
C LEU A 8 -8.31 -15.70 16.56
N LEU A 9 -8.26 -14.37 16.68
CA LEU A 9 -8.45 -13.44 15.58
C LEU A 9 -7.36 -13.61 14.50
N LEU A 10 -6.08 -13.73 14.91
CA LEU A 10 -4.98 -13.97 13.98
C LEU A 10 -5.08 -15.34 13.29
N VAL A 11 -5.38 -16.39 14.04
CA VAL A 11 -5.54 -17.74 13.48
C VAL A 11 -6.67 -17.76 12.46
N GLY A 12 -7.82 -17.18 12.78
CA GLY A 12 -8.95 -17.05 11.84
C GLY A 12 -8.59 -16.25 10.59
N LEU A 13 -7.94 -15.09 10.77
CA LEU A 13 -7.49 -14.24 9.66
C LEU A 13 -6.55 -15.00 8.71
N PHE A 14 -5.48 -15.60 9.24
CA PHE A 14 -4.51 -16.30 8.38
C PHE A 14 -5.09 -17.57 7.77
N ALA A 15 -5.97 -18.29 8.45
CA ALA A 15 -6.67 -19.44 7.87
C ALA A 15 -7.48 -19.03 6.62
N VAL A 16 -8.21 -17.93 6.69
CA VAL A 16 -8.95 -17.38 5.53
C VAL A 16 -8.01 -16.92 4.43
N ILE A 17 -6.95 -16.16 4.78
CA ILE A 17 -5.98 -15.67 3.79
C ILE A 17 -5.31 -16.84 3.07
N PHE A 18 -4.84 -17.86 3.76
CA PHE A 18 -4.20 -19.02 3.11
C PHE A 18 -5.17 -19.81 2.24
N THR A 19 -6.40 -20.01 2.69
CA THR A 19 -7.42 -20.73 1.94
C THR A 19 -7.75 -20.02 0.62
N LEU A 20 -7.84 -18.70 0.63
CA LEU A 20 -8.20 -17.92 -0.56
C LEU A 20 -6.99 -17.56 -1.44
N SER A 21 -5.80 -17.34 -0.86
CA SER A 21 -4.63 -16.90 -1.62
C SER A 21 -4.08 -17.96 -2.59
N VAL A 22 -4.21 -19.24 -2.25
CA VAL A 22 -3.76 -20.34 -3.13
C VAL A 22 -4.55 -20.36 -4.45
N PRO A 23 -5.89 -20.49 -4.45
CA PRO A 23 -6.67 -20.49 -5.70
C PRO A 23 -6.55 -19.17 -6.46
N ILE A 24 -6.52 -18.01 -5.77
CA ILE A 24 -6.35 -16.72 -6.42
C ILE A 24 -4.94 -16.61 -7.04
N GLY A 25 -3.88 -17.06 -6.38
CA GLY A 25 -2.53 -17.07 -6.93
C GLY A 25 -2.39 -17.98 -8.17
N ILE A 26 -3.06 -19.13 -8.16
CA ILE A 26 -3.15 -20.01 -9.33
C ILE A 26 -3.88 -19.32 -10.49
N TYR A 27 -5.00 -18.65 -10.20
CA TYR A 27 -5.75 -17.88 -11.17
C TYR A 27 -4.92 -16.72 -11.74
N MET A 28 -4.23 -15.94 -10.88
CA MET A 28 -3.35 -14.85 -11.30
C MET A 28 -2.27 -15.35 -12.27
N SER A 29 -1.56 -16.44 -11.93
CA SER A 29 -0.55 -16.99 -12.83
C SER A 29 -1.14 -17.38 -14.19
N ALA A 30 -2.34 -17.98 -14.22
CA ALA A 30 -2.99 -18.38 -15.46
C ALA A 30 -3.48 -17.18 -16.31
N VAL A 31 -3.85 -16.06 -15.68
CA VAL A 31 -4.18 -14.81 -16.37
C VAL A 31 -2.95 -14.24 -17.08
N PHE A 32 -1.82 -14.12 -16.35
CA PHE A 32 -0.61 -13.47 -16.87
C PHE A 32 0.20 -14.38 -17.82
N ASP A 33 0.13 -15.70 -17.68
CA ASP A 33 0.72 -16.64 -18.63
C ASP A 33 -0.10 -16.79 -19.92
N GLY A 34 -1.28 -16.16 -20.00
CA GLY A 34 -2.16 -16.21 -21.18
C GLY A 34 -2.89 -17.53 -21.37
N THR A 35 -2.71 -18.50 -20.48
CA THR A 35 -3.38 -19.82 -20.56
C THR A 35 -4.90 -19.70 -20.46
N LEU A 36 -5.38 -18.72 -19.71
CA LEU A 36 -6.81 -18.47 -19.53
C LEU A 36 -7.45 -17.95 -20.82
N SER A 37 -6.83 -16.98 -21.49
CA SER A 37 -7.30 -16.41 -22.76
C SER A 37 -7.24 -17.43 -23.89
N GLN A 38 -6.30 -18.38 -23.85
CA GLN A 38 -6.24 -19.52 -24.78
C GLN A 38 -7.38 -20.51 -24.52
N LYS A 39 -7.70 -20.80 -23.26
CA LYS A 39 -8.79 -21.71 -22.88
C LYS A 39 -10.17 -21.11 -23.16
N PHE A 40 -10.31 -19.80 -23.04
CA PHE A 40 -11.57 -19.07 -23.22
C PHE A 40 -11.40 -18.00 -24.32
N PRO A 41 -11.65 -18.34 -25.62
CA PRO A 41 -11.42 -17.44 -26.74
C PRO A 41 -12.19 -16.11 -26.69
N TRP A 42 -13.29 -16.05 -25.95
CA TRP A 42 -14.04 -14.81 -25.76
C TRP A 42 -13.24 -13.76 -24.97
N MET A 43 -12.42 -14.20 -24.00
CA MET A 43 -11.52 -13.30 -23.24
C MET A 43 -10.53 -12.64 -24.19
N TYR A 44 -9.92 -13.40 -25.07
CA TYR A 44 -9.01 -12.88 -26.10
C TYR A 44 -9.67 -11.84 -27.01
N ARG A 45 -10.96 -12.07 -27.39
CA ARG A 45 -11.71 -11.09 -28.20
C ARG A 45 -11.93 -9.79 -27.43
N VAL A 46 -12.29 -9.85 -26.16
CA VAL A 46 -12.46 -8.66 -25.31
C VAL A 46 -11.13 -7.92 -25.16
N GLU A 47 -10.03 -8.62 -24.83
CA GLU A 47 -8.70 -8.02 -24.78
C GLU A 47 -8.36 -7.28 -26.09
N SER A 48 -8.68 -7.89 -27.23
CA SER A 48 -8.40 -7.32 -28.55
C SER A 48 -9.15 -6.01 -28.82
N ILE A 49 -10.32 -5.79 -28.23
CA ILE A 49 -11.05 -4.51 -28.33
C ILE A 49 -10.25 -3.38 -27.65
N PHE A 50 -9.73 -3.64 -26.44
CA PHE A 50 -8.94 -2.65 -25.69
C PHE A 50 -7.55 -2.44 -26.27
N LEU A 51 -6.96 -3.45 -26.91
CA LEU A 51 -5.64 -3.37 -27.54
C LEU A 51 -5.69 -2.89 -28.99
N TRP A 52 -6.88 -2.79 -29.59
CA TRP A 52 -7.05 -2.35 -30.96
C TRP A 52 -6.39 -1.01 -31.32
N PRO A 53 -6.45 0.03 -30.44
CA PRO A 53 -5.81 1.31 -30.74
C PRO A 53 -4.29 1.24 -30.86
N LEU A 54 -3.66 0.23 -30.22
CA LEU A 54 -2.21 0.01 -30.22
C LEU A 54 -1.74 -0.85 -31.39
N GLY A 55 -2.66 -1.43 -32.17
CA GLY A 55 -2.33 -2.28 -33.29
C GLY A 55 -1.47 -3.49 -32.89
N LYS A 56 -0.44 -3.79 -33.69
CA LYS A 56 0.48 -4.92 -33.43
C LYS A 56 1.32 -4.70 -32.16
N SER A 57 1.75 -3.48 -31.88
CA SER A 57 2.57 -3.14 -30.71
C SER A 57 1.88 -3.48 -29.37
N GLY A 58 0.55 -3.59 -29.35
CA GLY A 58 -0.20 -4.00 -28.16
C GLY A 58 0.05 -5.43 -27.69
N ARG A 59 0.76 -6.27 -28.48
CA ARG A 59 1.04 -7.68 -28.16
C ARG A 59 2.48 -8.11 -28.47
N GLU A 60 3.31 -7.25 -29.05
CA GLU A 60 4.70 -7.58 -29.33
C GLU A 60 5.50 -7.67 -28.03
N PRO A 61 6.40 -8.67 -27.88
CA PRO A 61 7.26 -8.78 -26.71
C PRO A 61 8.11 -7.52 -26.54
N MET A 62 8.17 -6.98 -25.33
CA MET A 62 8.91 -5.79 -24.95
C MET A 62 10.17 -6.13 -24.16
N ASP A 63 11.24 -5.39 -24.37
CA ASP A 63 12.37 -5.38 -23.44
C ASP A 63 12.02 -4.61 -22.15
N TRP A 64 12.92 -4.63 -21.18
CA TRP A 64 12.67 -3.94 -19.91
C TRP A 64 12.51 -2.41 -20.05
N LYS A 65 13.16 -1.79 -21.04
CA LYS A 65 13.09 -0.34 -21.27
C LYS A 65 11.76 0.05 -21.87
N GLU A 66 11.33 -0.66 -22.91
CA GLU A 66 10.03 -0.45 -23.55
C GLU A 66 8.89 -0.70 -22.56
N TYR A 67 9.01 -1.75 -21.77
CA TYR A 67 8.06 -2.09 -20.72
C TYR A 67 7.98 -0.97 -19.66
N CYS A 68 9.13 -0.50 -19.18
CA CYS A 68 9.23 0.59 -18.20
C CYS A 68 8.65 1.90 -18.75
N VAL A 69 9.03 2.28 -19.96
CA VAL A 69 8.52 3.51 -20.61
C VAL A 69 7.00 3.44 -20.77
N SER A 70 6.45 2.29 -21.13
CA SER A 70 5.00 2.10 -21.26
C SER A 70 4.27 2.33 -19.93
N LEU A 71 4.78 1.80 -18.81
CA LEU A 71 4.18 2.01 -17.49
C LEU A 71 4.35 3.47 -16.99
N ILE A 72 5.49 4.09 -17.26
CA ILE A 72 5.72 5.51 -16.94
C ILE A 72 4.77 6.39 -17.76
N ALA A 73 4.65 6.14 -19.06
CA ALA A 73 3.76 6.90 -19.94
C ALA A 73 2.29 6.81 -19.45
N LEU A 74 1.84 5.61 -19.05
CA LEU A 74 0.51 5.42 -18.47
C LEU A 74 0.33 6.24 -17.20
N THR A 75 1.35 6.27 -16.32
CA THR A 75 1.30 7.05 -15.08
C THR A 75 1.26 8.56 -15.37
N VAL A 76 2.05 9.05 -16.34
CA VAL A 76 2.05 10.46 -16.78
C VAL A 76 0.68 10.85 -17.34
N VAL A 77 0.14 10.04 -18.26
CA VAL A 77 -1.18 10.27 -18.87
C VAL A 77 -2.27 10.25 -17.79
N GLY A 78 -2.22 9.29 -16.87
CA GLY A 78 -3.13 9.22 -15.73
C GLY A 78 -3.06 10.48 -14.85
N THR A 79 -1.85 10.98 -14.58
CA THR A 79 -1.66 12.23 -13.81
C THR A 79 -2.30 13.43 -14.52
N VAL A 80 -2.06 13.56 -15.83
CA VAL A 80 -2.63 14.68 -16.61
C VAL A 80 -4.16 14.62 -16.64
N ILE A 81 -4.73 13.45 -16.93
CA ILE A 81 -6.19 13.27 -16.95
C ILE A 81 -6.79 13.52 -15.56
N GLY A 82 -6.18 12.96 -14.50
CA GLY A 82 -6.61 13.20 -13.13
C GLY A 82 -6.57 14.66 -12.75
N TYR A 83 -5.47 15.36 -13.07
CA TYR A 83 -5.38 16.80 -12.85
C TYR A 83 -6.50 17.58 -13.53
N LEU A 84 -6.79 17.28 -14.79
CA LEU A 84 -7.87 17.93 -15.52
C LEU A 84 -9.25 17.65 -14.91
N ILE A 85 -9.53 16.40 -14.50
CA ILE A 85 -10.78 16.04 -13.84
C ILE A 85 -10.93 16.83 -12.53
N PHE A 86 -9.93 16.82 -11.66
CA PHE A 86 -10.01 17.44 -10.34
C PHE A 86 -10.02 18.98 -10.44
N ARG A 87 -9.25 19.55 -11.35
CA ARG A 87 -9.20 21.01 -11.57
C ARG A 87 -10.47 21.55 -12.18
N PHE A 88 -11.11 20.80 -13.06
CA PHE A 88 -12.29 21.26 -13.81
C PHE A 88 -13.59 20.55 -13.38
N GLN A 89 -13.61 19.91 -12.20
CA GLN A 89 -14.81 19.17 -11.72
C GLN A 89 -16.09 20.03 -11.65
N GLY A 90 -15.96 21.34 -11.49
CA GLY A 90 -17.11 22.25 -11.47
C GLY A 90 -17.88 22.32 -12.79
N TYR A 91 -17.27 21.91 -13.91
CA TYR A 91 -17.88 21.86 -15.24
C TYR A 91 -18.28 20.44 -15.66
N LEU A 92 -17.93 19.42 -14.85
CA LEU A 92 -18.22 18.03 -15.16
C LEU A 92 -19.62 17.62 -14.64
N PRO A 93 -20.25 16.60 -15.24
CA PRO A 93 -21.53 16.07 -14.77
C PRO A 93 -21.40 15.46 -13.36
N TYR A 94 -22.53 15.07 -12.76
CA TYR A 94 -22.58 14.44 -11.43
C TYR A 94 -21.92 15.28 -10.32
N ASN A 95 -22.15 16.60 -10.34
CA ASN A 95 -21.74 17.53 -9.30
C ASN A 95 -22.96 18.26 -8.69
N PRO A 96 -23.87 17.53 -8.01
CA PRO A 96 -25.13 18.11 -7.52
C PRO A 96 -24.93 19.14 -6.39
N LEU A 97 -23.78 19.13 -5.74
CA LEU A 97 -23.40 20.08 -4.69
C LEU A 97 -22.68 21.32 -5.23
N ASN A 98 -22.48 21.41 -6.55
CA ASN A 98 -21.79 22.51 -7.23
C ASN A 98 -20.39 22.80 -6.66
N PHE A 99 -19.63 21.75 -6.33
CA PHE A 99 -18.25 21.90 -5.90
C PHE A 99 -17.40 22.57 -6.99
N LYS A 100 -16.61 23.55 -6.59
CA LYS A 100 -15.64 24.22 -7.47
C LYS A 100 -14.48 23.28 -7.78
N GLY A 101 -13.70 23.59 -8.83
CA GLY A 101 -12.44 22.90 -9.09
C GLY A 101 -11.45 23.05 -7.92
N LEU A 102 -10.68 22.01 -7.64
CA LEU A 102 -9.63 22.06 -6.62
C LEU A 102 -8.59 23.16 -6.94
N ALA A 103 -7.93 23.70 -5.92
CA ALA A 103 -6.77 24.57 -6.10
C ALA A 103 -5.71 23.89 -6.97
N PRO A 104 -4.93 24.63 -7.78
CA PRO A 104 -3.99 24.00 -8.72
C PRO A 104 -2.98 23.07 -8.08
N ASP A 105 -2.41 23.46 -6.93
CA ASP A 105 -1.47 22.69 -6.14
C ASP A 105 -2.10 21.43 -5.55
N LEU A 106 -3.30 21.54 -5.00
CA LEU A 106 -4.06 20.41 -4.47
C LEU A 106 -4.51 19.45 -5.57
N ALA A 107 -4.97 19.96 -6.72
CA ALA A 107 -5.33 19.14 -7.88
C ALA A 107 -4.11 18.36 -8.41
N PHE A 108 -2.93 19.01 -8.45
CA PHE A 108 -1.68 18.38 -8.84
C PHE A 108 -1.27 17.30 -7.83
N ASN A 109 -1.26 17.60 -6.53
CA ASN A 109 -0.95 16.62 -5.48
C ASN A 109 -1.86 15.41 -5.58
N THR A 110 -3.19 15.62 -5.67
CA THR A 110 -4.17 14.54 -5.78
C THR A 110 -3.96 13.69 -7.03
N ALA A 111 -3.73 14.32 -8.19
CA ALA A 111 -3.50 13.60 -9.44
C ALA A 111 -2.22 12.74 -9.38
N VAL A 112 -1.12 13.29 -8.88
CA VAL A 112 0.14 12.54 -8.66
C VAL A 112 -0.10 11.41 -7.68
N SER A 113 -0.75 11.68 -6.56
CA SER A 113 -1.02 10.72 -5.49
C SER A 113 -1.78 9.49 -6.00
N PHE A 114 -2.86 9.68 -6.75
CA PHE A 114 -3.64 8.55 -7.29
C PHE A 114 -2.96 7.86 -8.47
N SER A 115 -2.19 8.58 -9.28
CA SER A 115 -1.46 7.98 -10.41
C SER A 115 -0.23 7.19 -9.98
N THR A 116 0.39 7.55 -8.85
CA THR A 116 1.53 6.81 -8.27
C THR A 116 1.11 5.71 -7.30
N SER A 117 -0.18 5.50 -7.10
CA SER A 117 -0.77 4.58 -6.12
C SER A 117 -0.53 4.96 -4.65
N THR A 118 -0.07 6.14 -4.35
CA THR A 118 0.12 6.58 -2.96
C THR A 118 -1.23 6.85 -2.29
N THR A 119 -2.16 7.48 -3.01
CA THR A 119 -3.53 7.81 -2.57
C THR A 119 -3.61 8.68 -1.33
N TRP A 120 -2.62 9.54 -1.12
CA TRP A 120 -2.65 10.60 -0.12
C TRP A 120 -3.72 11.63 -0.45
N GLN A 121 -4.51 12.05 0.55
CA GLN A 121 -5.54 13.06 0.45
C GLN A 121 -5.40 14.03 1.63
N GLY A 122 -5.02 15.28 1.36
CA GLY A 122 -4.90 16.35 2.35
C GLY A 122 -6.16 17.21 2.48
N TYR A 123 -7.35 16.66 2.21
CA TYR A 123 -8.64 17.35 2.20
C TYR A 123 -9.80 16.41 2.56
N ASP A 124 -10.93 17.00 2.98
CA ASP A 124 -12.16 16.26 3.26
C ASP A 124 -12.87 15.90 1.95
N CYS A 125 -12.77 14.63 1.56
CA CYS A 125 -13.19 14.16 0.25
C CYS A 125 -14.69 14.41 -0.01
N GLU A 126 -15.53 14.12 0.98
CA GLU A 126 -16.98 14.30 0.95
C GLU A 126 -17.42 15.75 0.84
N ASN A 127 -16.57 16.71 1.23
CA ASN A 127 -16.89 18.14 1.24
C ASN A 127 -16.29 18.92 0.07
N VAL A 128 -15.39 18.30 -0.73
CA VAL A 128 -14.63 19.00 -1.78
C VAL A 128 -14.72 18.32 -3.14
N MET A 129 -14.97 17.00 -3.18
CA MET A 129 -14.92 16.20 -4.41
C MET A 129 -16.33 15.90 -4.95
N SER A 130 -16.54 16.18 -6.24
CA SER A 130 -17.78 15.79 -6.92
C SER A 130 -17.90 14.26 -7.05
N LEU A 131 -19.11 13.74 -7.16
CA LEU A 131 -19.34 12.31 -7.40
C LEU A 131 -18.66 11.82 -8.67
N PHE A 132 -18.60 12.66 -9.72
CA PHE A 132 -17.86 12.34 -10.94
C PHE A 132 -16.36 12.15 -10.65
N SER A 133 -15.76 13.10 -9.91
CA SER A 133 -14.34 13.03 -9.55
C SER A 133 -14.02 11.81 -8.70
N GLN A 134 -14.92 11.45 -7.78
CA GLN A 134 -14.78 10.25 -6.94
C GLN A 134 -14.88 8.96 -7.79
N ALA A 135 -15.96 8.80 -8.56
CA ALA A 135 -16.23 7.56 -9.29
C ALA A 135 -15.30 7.37 -10.51
N PHE A 136 -15.09 8.42 -11.31
CA PHE A 136 -14.34 8.31 -12.57
C PHE A 136 -12.90 8.79 -12.46
N GLY A 137 -12.60 9.75 -11.59
CA GLY A 137 -11.21 10.18 -11.33
C GLY A 137 -10.50 9.22 -10.38
N VAL A 138 -10.91 9.23 -9.12
CA VAL A 138 -10.25 8.48 -8.05
C VAL A 138 -10.28 6.98 -8.30
N CYS A 139 -11.45 6.37 -8.57
CA CYS A 139 -11.55 4.91 -8.76
C CYS A 139 -10.78 4.43 -9.99
N THR A 140 -10.84 5.15 -11.12
CA THR A 140 -10.12 4.76 -12.34
C THR A 140 -8.61 4.83 -12.14
N LEU A 141 -8.11 5.93 -11.57
CA LEU A 141 -6.69 6.07 -11.29
C LEU A 141 -6.20 5.02 -10.27
N THR A 142 -7.00 4.69 -9.26
CA THR A 142 -6.71 3.64 -8.31
C THR A 142 -6.53 2.28 -9.00
N PHE A 143 -7.44 1.90 -9.89
CA PHE A 143 -7.29 0.66 -10.65
C PHE A 143 -6.06 0.66 -11.56
N LEU A 144 -5.87 1.71 -12.34
CA LEU A 144 -4.76 1.80 -13.28
C LEU A 144 -3.42 1.79 -12.56
N SER A 145 -3.26 2.61 -11.53
CA SER A 145 -1.99 2.73 -10.82
C SER A 145 -1.62 1.47 -10.05
N SER A 146 -2.59 0.79 -9.43
CA SER A 146 -2.32 -0.50 -8.77
C SER A 146 -2.04 -1.62 -9.77
N SER A 147 -2.71 -1.60 -10.92
CA SER A 147 -2.41 -2.55 -12.01
C SER A 147 -0.97 -2.41 -12.50
N THR A 148 -0.39 -1.18 -12.57
CA THR A 148 1.01 -1.00 -12.96
C THR A 148 1.96 -1.73 -12.01
N GLY A 149 1.65 -1.80 -10.72
CA GLY A 149 2.45 -2.51 -9.73
C GLY A 149 2.38 -4.04 -9.88
N VAL A 150 1.17 -4.59 -10.03
CA VAL A 150 0.97 -6.03 -10.29
C VAL A 150 1.68 -6.45 -11.56
N VAL A 151 1.50 -5.69 -12.63
CA VAL A 151 2.11 -5.94 -13.94
C VAL A 151 3.64 -5.89 -13.86
N ALA A 152 4.21 -4.90 -13.17
CA ALA A 152 5.65 -4.82 -12.92
C ALA A 152 6.16 -6.02 -12.09
N ALA A 153 5.38 -6.49 -11.12
CA ALA A 153 5.72 -7.67 -10.32
C ALA A 153 5.78 -8.95 -11.16
N PHE A 154 4.83 -9.14 -12.09
CA PHE A 154 4.86 -10.26 -13.02
C PHE A 154 5.99 -10.14 -14.04
N ALA A 155 6.29 -8.95 -14.56
CA ALA A 155 7.44 -8.70 -15.41
C ALA A 155 8.75 -9.00 -14.69
N PHE A 156 8.87 -8.61 -13.42
CA PHE A 156 10.03 -8.93 -12.59
C PHE A 156 10.17 -10.45 -12.37
N ALA A 157 9.07 -11.14 -12.06
CA ALA A 157 9.07 -12.59 -11.91
C ALA A 157 9.48 -13.30 -13.22
N ARG A 158 8.98 -12.84 -14.38
CA ARG A 158 9.41 -13.34 -15.70
C ARG A 158 10.91 -13.13 -15.91
N GLY A 159 11.43 -11.93 -15.58
CA GLY A 159 12.86 -11.63 -15.65
C GLY A 159 13.72 -12.59 -14.82
N LEU A 160 13.24 -13.08 -13.69
CA LEU A 160 13.93 -14.06 -12.85
C LEU A 160 13.91 -15.48 -13.44
N ILE A 161 12.87 -15.83 -14.20
CA ILE A 161 12.65 -17.20 -14.71
C ILE A 161 13.27 -17.40 -16.09
N GLN A 162 13.15 -16.41 -16.99
CA GLN A 162 13.65 -16.46 -18.35
C GLN A 162 15.17 -16.67 -18.40
N SER A 163 15.65 -17.29 -19.45
CA SER A 163 17.08 -17.58 -19.62
C SER A 163 17.52 -17.17 -21.02
N ARG A 164 18.43 -16.19 -21.09
CA ARG A 164 18.97 -15.64 -22.35
C ARG A 164 17.90 -15.02 -23.27
N ASP A 165 16.79 -14.58 -22.71
CA ASP A 165 15.72 -13.92 -23.42
C ASP A 165 15.42 -12.58 -22.71
N PRO A 166 15.68 -11.41 -23.32
CA PRO A 166 15.50 -10.12 -22.69
C PRO A 166 14.02 -9.68 -22.57
N SER A 167 13.09 -10.43 -23.16
CA SER A 167 11.67 -10.10 -23.16
C SER A 167 11.04 -10.25 -21.78
N LEU A 168 10.28 -9.24 -21.34
CA LEU A 168 9.50 -9.28 -20.11
C LEU A 168 7.99 -9.48 -20.33
N GLY A 169 7.56 -9.69 -21.59
CA GLY A 169 6.16 -9.72 -22.00
C GLY A 169 5.72 -8.42 -22.63
N ASN A 170 4.43 -8.08 -22.59
CA ASN A 170 3.89 -6.83 -23.11
C ASN A 170 3.11 -6.08 -22.01
N ALA A 171 3.52 -4.85 -21.71
CA ALA A 171 2.95 -4.04 -20.63
C ALA A 171 1.46 -3.73 -20.86
N TRP A 172 1.05 -3.47 -22.09
CA TRP A 172 -0.35 -3.13 -22.41
C TRP A 172 -1.27 -4.34 -22.28
N GLU A 173 -0.84 -5.49 -22.79
CA GLU A 173 -1.58 -6.75 -22.67
C GLU A 173 -1.74 -7.15 -21.20
N ASP A 174 -0.66 -7.06 -20.42
CA ASP A 174 -0.67 -7.34 -18.99
C ASP A 174 -1.58 -6.37 -18.22
N MET A 175 -1.59 -5.07 -18.58
CA MET A 175 -2.49 -4.07 -17.98
C MET A 175 -3.96 -4.39 -18.26
N VAL A 176 -4.31 -4.69 -19.50
CA VAL A 176 -5.69 -5.05 -19.87
C VAL A 176 -6.13 -6.31 -19.12
N ARG A 177 -5.29 -7.33 -19.05
CA ARG A 177 -5.57 -8.56 -18.30
C ARG A 177 -5.72 -8.31 -16.80
N CYS A 178 -4.85 -7.49 -16.21
CA CYS A 178 -4.91 -7.16 -14.81
C CYS A 178 -6.23 -6.47 -14.43
N VAL A 179 -6.62 -5.45 -15.21
CA VAL A 179 -7.85 -4.71 -14.94
C VAL A 179 -9.09 -5.57 -15.19
N LEU A 180 -9.19 -6.20 -16.35
CA LEU A 180 -10.41 -6.90 -16.77
C LEU A 180 -10.63 -8.24 -16.07
N TRP A 181 -9.56 -9.01 -15.87
CA TRP A 181 -9.68 -10.38 -15.39
C TRP A 181 -9.32 -10.55 -13.93
N LEU A 182 -8.53 -9.64 -13.33
CA LEU A 182 -8.18 -9.75 -11.93
C LEU A 182 -8.98 -8.76 -11.08
N PHE A 183 -8.80 -7.45 -11.27
CA PHE A 183 -9.39 -6.46 -10.37
C PHE A 183 -10.90 -6.33 -10.55
N LEU A 184 -11.41 -6.22 -11.76
CA LEU A 184 -12.83 -5.97 -12.01
C LEU A 184 -13.76 -7.07 -11.47
N PRO A 185 -13.50 -8.38 -11.73
CA PRO A 185 -14.36 -9.44 -11.20
C PRO A 185 -14.37 -9.50 -9.68
N LEU A 186 -13.20 -9.37 -9.05
CA LEU A 186 -13.08 -9.36 -7.60
C LEU A 186 -13.76 -8.14 -6.98
N ALA A 187 -13.60 -6.97 -7.61
CA ALA A 187 -14.25 -5.74 -7.14
C ALA A 187 -15.78 -5.85 -7.18
N VAL A 188 -16.34 -6.40 -8.27
CA VAL A 188 -17.80 -6.59 -8.39
C VAL A 188 -18.33 -7.54 -7.30
N ILE A 189 -17.70 -8.69 -7.12
CA ILE A 189 -18.13 -9.68 -6.12
C ILE A 189 -18.07 -9.08 -4.70
N CYS A 190 -16.95 -8.45 -4.35
CA CYS A 190 -16.77 -7.88 -3.02
C CYS A 190 -17.66 -6.66 -2.79
N SER A 191 -17.96 -5.86 -3.83
CA SER A 191 -18.89 -4.72 -3.71
C SER A 191 -20.32 -5.18 -3.42
N ILE A 192 -20.77 -6.27 -4.04
CA ILE A 192 -22.08 -6.86 -3.73
C ILE A 192 -22.14 -7.30 -2.26
N ILE A 193 -21.08 -7.90 -1.74
CA ILE A 193 -20.99 -8.31 -0.34
C ILE A 193 -21.00 -7.07 0.58
N ALA A 194 -20.27 -6.01 0.23
CA ALA A 194 -20.21 -4.78 1.00
C ALA A 194 -21.60 -4.09 1.08
N VAL A 195 -22.31 -4.01 -0.04
CA VAL A 195 -23.69 -3.49 -0.09
C VAL A 195 -24.62 -4.33 0.76
N TRP A 196 -24.52 -5.66 0.66
CA TRP A 196 -25.33 -6.55 1.49
C TRP A 196 -25.08 -6.37 2.99
N GLN A 197 -23.88 -5.99 3.38
CA GLN A 197 -23.51 -5.67 4.77
C GLN A 197 -23.87 -4.24 5.19
N GLY A 198 -24.50 -3.45 4.32
CA GLY A 198 -25.01 -2.11 4.63
C GLY A 198 -24.09 -0.94 4.22
N CYS A 199 -23.02 -1.18 3.46
CA CYS A 199 -22.27 -0.07 2.87
C CYS A 199 -23.14 0.67 1.86
N THR A 200 -23.09 2.01 1.90
CA THR A 200 -23.92 2.85 1.03
C THR A 200 -23.47 2.74 -0.43
N GLN A 201 -24.45 2.59 -1.34
CA GLN A 201 -24.22 2.60 -2.78
C GLN A 201 -25.36 3.33 -3.46
N THR A 202 -25.20 4.61 -3.74
CA THR A 202 -26.18 5.46 -4.39
C THR A 202 -25.51 6.49 -5.30
N PHE A 203 -26.28 7.08 -6.19
CA PHE A 203 -25.85 8.25 -6.97
C PHE A 203 -26.36 9.57 -6.39
N ASP A 204 -27.10 9.54 -5.28
CA ASP A 204 -27.41 10.73 -4.51
C ASP A 204 -26.14 11.24 -3.82
N ALA A 205 -26.05 12.58 -3.67
CA ALA A 205 -24.89 13.19 -3.02
C ALA A 205 -25.09 13.39 -1.52
N MET A 206 -26.32 13.54 -1.08
CA MET A 206 -26.66 13.80 0.32
C MET A 206 -27.99 13.17 0.71
N THR A 207 -28.03 12.66 1.94
CA THR A 207 -29.26 12.31 2.65
C THR A 207 -29.55 13.39 3.69
N VAL A 208 -30.78 13.87 3.71
CA VAL A 208 -31.22 14.89 4.66
C VAL A 208 -32.01 14.21 5.76
N VAL A 209 -31.54 14.32 6.99
CA VAL A 209 -32.19 13.76 8.19
C VAL A 209 -32.47 14.85 9.21
N LYS A 210 -33.58 14.73 9.91
CA LYS A 210 -33.90 15.59 11.04
C LYS A 210 -33.32 14.93 12.31
N THR A 211 -32.50 15.67 13.04
CA THR A 211 -31.93 15.18 14.31
C THR A 211 -33.01 15.12 15.39
N ILE A 212 -32.78 14.38 16.46
CA ILE A 212 -33.66 14.28 17.63
C ILE A 212 -33.91 15.68 18.25
N GLU A 213 -32.92 16.56 18.20
CA GLU A 213 -33.00 17.94 18.72
C GLU A 213 -33.72 18.92 17.78
N GLY A 214 -34.09 18.48 16.55
CA GLY A 214 -34.84 19.25 15.60
C GLY A 214 -34.09 19.86 14.42
N PRO A 215 -32.78 20.21 14.49
CA PRO A 215 -32.02 20.69 13.34
C PRO A 215 -31.96 19.67 12.21
N ILE A 216 -31.79 20.19 10.97
CA ILE A 216 -31.58 19.38 9.78
C ILE A 216 -30.08 19.08 9.66
N GLN A 217 -29.74 17.80 9.57
CA GLN A 217 -28.39 17.32 9.26
C GLN A 217 -28.33 16.83 7.81
N LYS A 218 -27.32 17.29 7.08
CA LYS A 218 -27.00 16.79 5.73
C LYS A 218 -25.85 15.80 5.86
N ILE A 219 -26.07 14.57 5.42
CA ILE A 219 -25.06 13.50 5.48
C ILE A 219 -24.66 13.16 4.05
N ALA A 220 -23.37 13.25 3.74
CA ALA A 220 -22.84 12.87 2.44
C ALA A 220 -23.06 11.38 2.18
N VAL A 221 -23.52 11.04 1.00
CA VAL A 221 -23.69 9.67 0.51
C VAL A 221 -23.19 9.60 -0.93
N GLY A 222 -23.04 8.40 -1.47
CA GLY A 222 -22.52 8.21 -2.84
C GLY A 222 -22.24 6.76 -3.16
N PRO A 223 -21.43 6.46 -4.19
CA PRO A 223 -21.02 5.12 -4.58
C PRO A 223 -19.92 4.56 -3.66
N VAL A 224 -20.16 4.61 -2.34
CA VAL A 224 -19.19 4.32 -1.29
C VAL A 224 -18.74 2.86 -1.34
N ALA A 225 -19.67 1.90 -1.39
CA ALA A 225 -19.33 0.47 -1.33
C ALA A 225 -18.37 0.04 -2.43
N SER A 226 -18.60 0.49 -3.67
CA SER A 226 -17.72 0.16 -4.79
C SER A 226 -16.35 0.84 -4.65
N GLN A 227 -16.31 2.11 -4.24
CA GLN A 227 -15.05 2.82 -4.03
C GLN A 227 -14.22 2.20 -2.91
N GLU A 228 -14.84 1.84 -1.78
CA GLU A 228 -14.19 1.20 -0.65
C GLU A 228 -13.59 -0.16 -1.03
N VAL A 229 -14.33 -0.98 -1.78
CA VAL A 229 -13.83 -2.28 -2.23
C VAL A 229 -12.70 -2.13 -3.24
N ILE A 230 -12.84 -1.21 -4.23
CA ILE A 230 -11.77 -0.91 -5.18
C ILE A 230 -10.50 -0.50 -4.44
N ARG A 231 -10.64 0.39 -3.47
CA ARG A 231 -9.55 0.89 -2.64
C ARG A 231 -8.79 -0.23 -1.92
N VAL A 232 -9.49 -1.04 -1.12
CA VAL A 232 -8.85 -2.09 -0.32
C VAL A 232 -8.33 -3.26 -1.15
N LEU A 233 -8.99 -3.60 -2.27
CA LEU A 233 -8.54 -4.62 -3.21
C LEU A 233 -7.28 -4.17 -3.97
N ALA A 234 -7.24 -2.90 -4.36
CA ALA A 234 -6.07 -2.25 -4.95
C ALA A 234 -4.95 -2.00 -3.91
N VAL A 235 -5.23 -2.29 -2.65
CA VAL A 235 -4.34 -2.03 -1.50
C VAL A 235 -3.93 -0.56 -1.44
N THR A 236 -4.90 0.34 -1.48
CA THR A 236 -4.72 1.80 -1.49
C THR A 236 -5.54 2.46 -0.38
N GLY A 237 -5.22 3.72 -0.04
CA GLY A 237 -5.76 4.40 1.13
C GLY A 237 -6.87 5.40 0.86
N GLY A 238 -6.89 6.03 -0.29
CA GLY A 238 -7.86 7.09 -0.59
C GLY A 238 -9.30 6.60 -0.56
N GLY A 239 -10.16 7.25 0.23
CA GLY A 239 -11.54 6.86 0.44
C GLY A 239 -12.53 7.93 -0.01
N PHE A 240 -13.83 7.60 0.07
CA PHE A 240 -14.92 8.54 -0.16
C PHE A 240 -15.04 9.54 1.00
N PHE A 241 -14.81 9.07 2.23
CA PHE A 241 -14.84 9.88 3.44
C PHE A 241 -13.44 10.13 3.96
N SER A 242 -13.20 11.31 4.54
CA SER A 242 -11.91 11.63 5.21
C SER A 242 -11.66 10.75 6.44
N ALA A 243 -12.72 10.35 7.15
CA ALA A 243 -12.63 9.35 8.23
C ALA A 243 -12.31 7.93 7.73
N ASN A 244 -12.27 7.71 6.42
CA ASN A 244 -11.91 6.45 5.78
C ASN A 244 -12.79 5.28 6.28
N SER A 245 -12.23 4.12 6.60
CA SER A 245 -12.99 2.96 7.11
C SER A 245 -13.56 3.15 8.54
N ALA A 246 -13.20 4.22 9.24
CA ALA A 246 -13.86 4.60 10.49
C ALA A 246 -15.28 5.14 10.24
N HIS A 247 -15.58 5.66 9.04
CA HIS A 247 -16.92 6.18 8.74
C HIS A 247 -17.98 5.06 8.71
N PRO A 248 -19.17 5.26 9.34
CA PRO A 248 -20.22 4.23 9.42
C PRO A 248 -20.73 3.72 8.07
N PHE A 249 -20.70 4.55 7.03
CA PHE A 249 -21.14 4.15 5.68
C PHE A 249 -20.06 3.43 4.87
N ALA A 250 -18.79 3.56 5.25
CA ALA A 250 -17.66 2.86 4.63
C ALA A 250 -17.43 1.48 5.24
N ALA A 251 -17.56 1.35 6.57
CA ALA A 251 -17.51 0.06 7.26
C ALA A 251 -18.57 0.01 8.38
N PRO A 252 -19.85 -0.27 8.04
CA PRO A 252 -20.96 -0.26 9.00
C PRO A 252 -20.81 -1.30 10.11
N THR A 253 -20.16 -2.42 9.83
CA THR A 253 -20.03 -3.54 10.74
C THR A 253 -18.58 -4.00 10.91
N ALA A 254 -18.28 -4.68 12.02
CA ALA A 254 -16.98 -5.32 12.23
C ALA A 254 -16.67 -6.37 11.14
N VAL A 255 -17.71 -6.97 10.53
CA VAL A 255 -17.55 -7.92 9.41
C VAL A 255 -16.97 -7.22 8.19
N VAL A 256 -17.48 -6.04 7.82
CA VAL A 256 -16.93 -5.25 6.69
C VAL A 256 -15.49 -4.83 7.00
N CYS A 257 -15.21 -4.39 8.23
CA CYS A 257 -13.85 -4.06 8.64
C CYS A 257 -12.90 -5.27 8.48
N MET A 258 -13.32 -6.48 8.88
CA MET A 258 -12.55 -7.71 8.67
C MET A 258 -12.38 -8.06 7.19
N ILE A 259 -13.42 -7.90 6.37
CA ILE A 259 -13.32 -8.12 4.91
C ILE A 259 -12.29 -7.16 4.30
N GLN A 260 -12.27 -5.90 4.71
CA GLN A 260 -11.29 -4.92 4.24
C GLN A 260 -9.86 -5.33 4.61
N ILE A 261 -9.62 -5.79 5.85
CA ILE A 261 -8.32 -6.31 6.28
C ILE A 261 -7.91 -7.54 5.44
N ILE A 262 -8.84 -8.48 5.26
CA ILE A 262 -8.58 -9.68 4.45
C ILE A 262 -8.20 -9.29 3.03
N LEU A 263 -8.93 -8.40 2.37
CA LEU A 263 -8.66 -7.99 0.99
C LEU A 263 -7.29 -7.31 0.83
N MET A 264 -6.89 -6.46 1.79
CA MET A 264 -5.56 -5.82 1.78
C MET A 264 -4.42 -6.85 1.83
N LEU A 265 -4.54 -7.87 2.68
CA LEU A 265 -3.48 -8.88 2.86
C LEU A 265 -3.55 -10.00 1.80
N LEU A 266 -4.75 -10.30 1.29
CA LEU A 266 -5.01 -11.37 0.34
C LEU A 266 -4.29 -11.17 -0.99
N MET A 267 -4.25 -9.94 -1.50
CA MET A 267 -3.57 -9.63 -2.75
C MET A 267 -2.07 -9.90 -2.65
N ALA A 268 -1.43 -9.47 -1.57
CA ALA A 268 -0.02 -9.73 -1.32
C ALA A 268 0.29 -11.23 -1.22
N ALA A 269 -0.47 -11.97 -0.41
CA ALA A 269 -0.31 -13.41 -0.27
C ALA A 269 -0.52 -14.14 -1.60
N SER A 270 -1.54 -13.76 -2.38
CA SER A 270 -1.82 -14.35 -3.69
C SER A 270 -0.71 -14.11 -4.70
N LEU A 271 -0.10 -12.91 -4.71
CA LEU A 271 1.06 -12.59 -5.56
C LEU A 271 2.27 -13.47 -5.23
N VAL A 272 2.53 -13.73 -3.94
CA VAL A 272 3.63 -14.60 -3.51
C VAL A 272 3.38 -16.05 -3.95
N PHE A 273 2.13 -16.56 -3.89
CA PHE A 273 1.79 -17.88 -4.42
C PHE A 273 1.91 -17.94 -5.95
N ALA A 274 1.45 -16.91 -6.66
CA ALA A 274 1.62 -16.81 -8.11
C ALA A 274 3.11 -16.85 -8.49
N TYR A 275 3.95 -16.09 -7.78
CA TYR A 275 5.41 -16.11 -7.95
C TYR A 275 5.99 -17.50 -7.71
N GLY A 276 5.64 -18.17 -6.60
CA GLY A 276 6.12 -19.52 -6.29
C GLY A 276 5.74 -20.53 -7.38
N ARG A 277 4.53 -20.41 -7.97
CA ARG A 277 4.07 -21.24 -9.08
C ARG A 277 4.86 -20.96 -10.37
N MET A 278 5.02 -19.69 -10.73
CA MET A 278 5.75 -19.29 -11.95
C MET A 278 7.21 -19.74 -11.91
N THR A 279 7.87 -19.63 -10.76
CA THR A 279 9.27 -20.03 -10.59
C THR A 279 9.47 -21.55 -10.52
N GLY A 280 8.39 -22.33 -10.38
CA GLY A 280 8.42 -23.77 -10.14
C GLY A 280 8.91 -24.16 -8.73
N ASN A 281 9.03 -23.19 -7.82
CA ASN A 281 9.46 -23.42 -6.44
C ASN A 281 8.48 -22.76 -5.44
N VAL A 282 7.39 -23.45 -5.18
CA VAL A 282 6.34 -22.99 -4.24
C VAL A 282 6.90 -22.82 -2.81
N LYS A 283 7.92 -23.62 -2.43
CA LYS A 283 8.56 -23.52 -1.10
C LYS A 283 9.28 -22.18 -0.91
N SER A 284 9.89 -21.63 -1.97
CA SER A 284 10.50 -20.28 -1.92
C SER A 284 9.46 -19.19 -1.64
N GLY A 285 8.28 -19.28 -2.27
CA GLY A 285 7.16 -18.40 -1.95
C GLY A 285 6.72 -18.54 -0.49
N PHE A 286 6.56 -19.76 0.01
CA PHE A 286 6.23 -20.00 1.42
C PHE A 286 7.26 -19.43 2.39
N SER A 287 8.56 -19.50 2.08
CA SER A 287 9.63 -18.96 2.93
C SER A 287 9.54 -17.44 3.06
N ILE A 288 9.21 -16.74 1.96
CA ILE A 288 8.96 -15.29 1.97
C ILE A 288 7.70 -14.99 2.79
N LEU A 289 6.59 -15.67 2.52
CA LEU A 289 5.32 -15.45 3.20
C LEU A 289 5.41 -15.71 4.71
N PHE A 290 6.18 -16.71 5.12
CA PHE A 290 6.45 -16.99 6.51
C PHE A 290 7.19 -15.84 7.21
N GLY A 291 8.23 -15.27 6.54
CA GLY A 291 8.93 -14.10 7.05
C GLY A 291 8.02 -12.90 7.24
N MET A 292 7.15 -12.64 6.26
CA MET A 292 6.14 -11.57 6.34
C MET A 292 5.17 -11.79 7.51
N MET A 293 4.71 -13.02 7.69
CA MET A 293 3.80 -13.40 8.77
C MET A 293 4.40 -13.16 10.16
N VAL A 294 5.66 -13.55 10.36
CA VAL A 294 6.36 -13.35 11.64
C VAL A 294 6.46 -11.87 11.99
N LEU A 295 6.86 -11.02 11.02
CA LEU A 295 6.95 -9.58 11.21
C LEU A 295 5.57 -8.95 11.47
N PHE A 296 4.54 -9.37 10.73
CA PHE A 296 3.17 -8.89 10.91
C PHE A 296 2.62 -9.22 12.31
N ILE A 297 2.77 -10.47 12.74
CA ILE A 297 2.29 -10.93 14.06
C ILE A 297 3.01 -10.15 15.17
N GLY A 298 4.34 -9.99 15.06
CA GLY A 298 5.11 -9.22 16.03
C GLY A 298 4.64 -7.77 16.14
N ALA A 299 4.47 -7.10 15.02
CA ALA A 299 3.98 -5.72 14.98
C ALA A 299 2.55 -5.60 15.51
N PHE A 300 1.63 -6.48 15.12
CA PHE A 300 0.27 -6.49 15.63
C PHE A 300 0.23 -6.66 17.16
N MET A 301 1.01 -7.59 17.69
CA MET A 301 1.04 -7.83 19.14
C MET A 301 1.55 -6.61 19.91
N LEU A 302 2.54 -5.90 19.36
CA LEU A 302 3.08 -4.67 19.95
C LEU A 302 2.04 -3.53 19.91
N ILE A 303 1.38 -3.31 18.78
CA ILE A 303 0.35 -2.28 18.64
C ILE A 303 -0.83 -2.62 19.57
N ALA A 304 -1.35 -3.84 19.54
CA ALA A 304 -2.47 -4.26 20.37
C ALA A 304 -2.16 -4.20 21.87
N TRP A 305 -0.92 -4.54 22.25
CA TRP A 305 -0.47 -4.37 23.63
C TRP A 305 -0.44 -2.89 24.04
N SER A 306 0.17 -2.03 23.22
CA SER A 306 0.23 -0.59 23.44
C SER A 306 -1.17 0.02 23.59
N GLU A 307 -2.09 -0.28 22.66
CA GLU A 307 -3.45 0.28 22.68
C GLU A 307 -4.36 -0.33 23.78
N SER A 308 -3.98 -1.48 24.34
CA SER A 308 -4.67 -2.02 25.52
C SER A 308 -4.27 -1.36 26.84
N THR A 309 -3.20 -0.58 26.82
CA THR A 309 -2.73 0.21 27.97
C THR A 309 -3.51 1.51 28.05
N ALA A 310 -3.88 1.94 29.25
CA ALA A 310 -4.54 3.22 29.44
C ALA A 310 -3.56 4.37 29.14
N ASN A 311 -4.05 5.42 28.50
CA ASN A 311 -3.30 6.66 28.38
C ASN A 311 -3.26 7.38 29.74
N PRO A 312 -2.07 7.58 30.36
CA PRO A 312 -1.96 8.22 31.68
C PRO A 312 -2.63 9.59 31.74
N LEU A 313 -2.43 10.43 30.71
CA LEU A 313 -2.98 11.79 30.67
C LEU A 313 -4.53 11.79 30.68
N VAL A 314 -5.14 10.86 29.95
CA VAL A 314 -6.61 10.72 29.91
C VAL A 314 -7.14 10.13 31.21
N THR A 315 -6.39 9.23 31.83
CA THR A 315 -6.74 8.61 33.11
C THR A 315 -6.71 9.64 34.26
N GLU A 316 -5.75 10.53 34.27
CA GLU A 316 -5.65 11.63 35.23
C GLU A 316 -6.86 12.58 35.19
N LEU A 317 -7.51 12.70 34.04
CA LEU A 317 -8.77 13.44 33.87
C LEU A 317 -10.00 12.68 34.37
N GLY A 318 -9.84 11.48 34.96
CA GLY A 318 -10.92 10.68 35.51
C GLY A 318 -11.67 9.80 34.48
N VAL A 319 -11.18 9.65 33.27
CA VAL A 319 -11.78 8.79 32.26
C VAL A 319 -11.50 7.31 32.58
N SER A 320 -12.53 6.47 32.50
CA SER A 320 -12.39 5.02 32.72
C SER A 320 -11.51 4.38 31.65
N HIS A 321 -10.55 3.57 32.06
CA HIS A 321 -9.57 2.89 31.20
C HIS A 321 -9.85 1.41 30.96
N GLY A 322 -11.03 0.93 31.33
CA GLY A 322 -11.39 -0.51 31.21
C GLY A 322 -11.33 -1.08 29.79
N LEU A 323 -11.44 -0.24 28.77
CA LEU A 323 -11.39 -0.61 27.36
C LEU A 323 -10.03 -0.31 26.68
N GLY A 324 -9.00 0.14 27.44
CA GLY A 324 -7.73 0.61 26.89
C GLY A 324 -7.83 2.02 26.29
N ASN A 325 -6.92 2.34 25.38
CA ASN A 325 -6.91 3.65 24.71
C ASN A 325 -7.96 3.68 23.60
N MET A 326 -9.13 4.23 23.88
CA MET A 326 -10.25 4.37 22.92
C MET A 326 -10.26 5.69 22.18
N GLU A 327 -9.32 6.61 22.47
CA GLU A 327 -9.22 7.88 21.76
C GLU A 327 -9.02 7.64 20.25
N GLY A 328 -9.74 8.38 19.42
CA GLY A 328 -9.67 8.28 17.97
C GLY A 328 -10.07 6.91 17.37
N LYS A 329 -10.77 6.06 18.15
CA LYS A 329 -11.21 4.72 17.74
C LYS A 329 -12.72 4.57 17.81
N GLU A 330 -13.25 3.80 16.86
CA GLU A 330 -14.68 3.49 16.80
C GLU A 330 -15.07 2.44 17.85
N VAL A 331 -16.12 2.74 18.64
CA VAL A 331 -16.63 1.84 19.68
C VAL A 331 -17.04 0.47 19.09
N ARG A 332 -17.59 0.45 17.88
CA ARG A 332 -18.00 -0.78 17.17
C ARG A 332 -16.85 -1.70 16.80
N PHE A 333 -15.61 -1.20 16.76
CA PHE A 333 -14.42 -1.98 16.45
C PHE A 333 -13.57 -2.27 17.69
N GLY A 334 -13.56 -1.35 18.65
CA GLY A 334 -12.72 -1.44 19.84
C GLY A 334 -11.24 -1.34 19.54
N THR A 335 -10.41 -1.47 20.56
CA THR A 335 -8.94 -1.34 20.43
C THR A 335 -8.33 -2.47 19.60
N LEU A 336 -8.81 -3.71 19.75
CA LEU A 336 -8.19 -4.88 19.13
C LEU A 336 -8.35 -4.91 17.60
N LEU A 337 -9.56 -4.68 17.08
CA LEU A 337 -9.81 -4.70 15.64
C LEU A 337 -9.21 -3.46 14.97
N THR A 338 -9.24 -2.29 15.63
CA THR A 338 -8.56 -1.09 15.14
C THR A 338 -7.04 -1.29 15.07
N SER A 339 -6.42 -1.94 16.07
CA SER A 339 -4.99 -2.29 16.03
C SER A 339 -4.66 -3.25 14.89
N LEU A 340 -5.52 -4.25 14.64
CA LEU A 340 -5.33 -5.17 13.52
C LEU A 340 -5.45 -4.45 12.17
N PHE A 341 -6.42 -3.54 12.04
CA PHE A 341 -6.58 -2.72 10.84
C PHE A 341 -5.37 -1.83 10.59
N ALA A 342 -4.90 -1.13 11.64
CA ALA A 342 -3.72 -0.28 11.56
C ALA A 342 -2.45 -1.08 11.17
N THR A 343 -2.27 -2.27 11.76
CA THR A 343 -1.18 -3.19 11.38
C THR A 343 -1.30 -3.62 9.92
N GLY A 344 -2.50 -4.03 9.49
CA GLY A 344 -2.75 -4.48 8.12
C GLY A 344 -2.51 -3.38 7.11
N SER A 345 -3.00 -2.18 7.39
CA SER A 345 -2.82 -1.00 6.52
C SER A 345 -1.38 -0.52 6.45
N SER A 346 -0.68 -0.44 7.58
CA SER A 346 0.72 0.01 7.62
C SER A 346 1.66 -1.01 6.98
N ALA A 347 1.46 -2.30 7.26
CA ALA A 347 2.28 -3.38 6.73
C ALA A 347 2.10 -3.60 5.22
N SER A 348 0.88 -3.51 4.72
CA SER A 348 0.59 -3.68 3.28
C SER A 348 0.77 -2.39 2.48
N ALA A 349 1.15 -1.30 3.14
CA ALA A 349 1.15 0.06 2.59
C ALA A 349 -0.21 0.47 1.99
N ALA A 350 -1.33 -0.03 2.53
CA ALA A 350 -2.66 0.30 2.01
C ALA A 350 -3.07 1.75 2.25
N GLY A 351 -2.60 2.37 3.33
CA GLY A 351 -2.94 3.75 3.66
C GLY A 351 -4.37 3.95 4.17
N SER A 352 -5.11 2.88 4.36
CA SER A 352 -6.46 2.90 4.93
C SER A 352 -6.42 3.07 6.44
N SER A 353 -7.45 3.65 7.04
CA SER A 353 -7.56 3.73 8.49
C SER A 353 -8.97 3.41 9.00
N ALA A 354 -9.05 2.76 10.15
CA ALA A 354 -10.29 2.53 10.89
C ALA A 354 -10.28 3.27 12.25
N GLY A 355 -9.33 4.19 12.41
CA GLY A 355 -9.15 5.04 13.57
C GLY A 355 -8.01 6.03 13.32
N SER A 356 -7.84 7.01 14.19
CA SER A 356 -6.76 8.01 14.07
C SER A 356 -5.43 7.42 14.50
N PHE A 357 -4.39 7.58 13.67
CA PHE A 357 -3.02 7.25 14.06
C PHE A 357 -2.45 8.24 15.07
N ASP A 358 -2.86 9.51 14.99
CA ASP A 358 -2.47 10.60 15.90
C ASP A 358 -2.86 10.32 17.34
N SER A 359 -4.01 9.65 17.55
CA SER A 359 -4.54 9.29 18.87
C SER A 359 -4.05 7.92 19.38
N MET A 360 -3.13 7.28 18.68
CA MET A 360 -2.50 6.06 19.17
C MET A 360 -1.49 6.37 20.29
N MET A 361 -1.32 5.41 21.19
CA MET A 361 -0.20 5.45 22.12
C MET A 361 1.13 5.57 21.35
N PRO A 362 2.14 6.26 21.87
CA PRO A 362 3.38 6.55 21.15
C PRO A 362 4.07 5.29 20.57
N ILE A 363 4.03 4.17 21.30
CA ILE A 363 4.57 2.89 20.82
C ILE A 363 3.72 2.35 19.67
N GLY A 364 2.38 2.40 19.77
CA GLY A 364 1.47 1.93 18.71
C GLY A 364 1.64 2.74 17.43
N GLY A 365 1.69 4.06 17.53
CA GLY A 365 1.98 4.97 16.41
C GLY A 365 3.37 4.75 15.84
N GLY A 366 4.39 4.56 16.69
CA GLY A 366 5.78 4.31 16.30
C GLY A 366 5.96 2.98 15.56
N VAL A 367 5.31 1.90 16.01
CA VAL A 367 5.34 0.60 15.30
C VAL A 367 4.60 0.70 13.95
N SER A 368 3.49 1.44 13.88
CA SER A 368 2.80 1.70 12.61
C SER A 368 3.69 2.48 11.64
N LEU A 369 4.40 3.50 12.11
CA LEU A 369 5.38 4.26 11.35
C LEU A 369 6.55 3.36 10.89
N TRP A 370 7.06 2.50 11.76
CA TRP A 370 8.12 1.55 11.40
C TRP A 370 7.68 0.57 10.30
N LEU A 371 6.45 0.04 10.37
CA LEU A 371 5.89 -0.81 9.32
C LEU A 371 5.88 -0.12 7.97
N ILE A 372 5.52 1.18 7.92
CA ILE A 372 5.57 1.98 6.69
C ILE A 372 7.02 2.16 6.22
N GLN A 373 7.96 2.40 7.13
CA GLN A 373 9.38 2.64 6.83
C GLN A 373 10.16 1.38 6.41
N VAL A 374 9.71 0.19 6.79
CA VAL A 374 10.22 -1.07 6.21
C VAL A 374 9.96 -1.13 4.71
N GLY A 375 9.01 -0.32 4.23
CA GLY A 375 8.55 -0.33 2.85
C GLY A 375 7.64 -1.52 2.57
N ASP A 376 7.10 -1.60 1.39
CA ASP A 376 6.13 -2.62 0.95
C ASP A 376 6.62 -4.09 1.05
N VAL A 377 7.34 -4.45 2.10
CA VAL A 377 7.95 -5.79 2.26
C VAL A 377 7.03 -6.73 3.06
N ILE A 378 6.33 -6.21 4.08
CA ILE A 378 5.50 -7.02 4.97
C ILE A 378 4.07 -7.02 4.42
N PHE A 379 3.67 -8.07 3.71
CA PHE A 379 2.41 -8.13 2.97
C PHE A 379 2.23 -6.97 1.98
N GLY A 380 3.32 -6.47 1.41
CA GLY A 380 3.28 -5.38 0.46
C GLY A 380 2.32 -5.66 -0.69
N GLY A 381 1.46 -4.67 -0.96
CA GLY A 381 0.29 -4.82 -1.79
C GLY A 381 0.55 -4.87 -3.29
N SER A 382 -0.51 -4.65 -4.05
CA SER A 382 -0.53 -4.69 -5.52
C SER A 382 0.35 -3.62 -6.18
N ARG A 383 0.84 -2.62 -5.43
CA ARG A 383 1.56 -1.45 -5.97
C ARG A 383 3.04 -1.68 -6.22
N SER A 384 3.74 -2.15 -5.21
CA SER A 384 5.20 -2.36 -5.23
C SER A 384 5.62 -3.63 -4.49
N GLY A 385 4.72 -4.23 -3.72
CA GLY A 385 5.03 -5.23 -2.71
C GLY A 385 5.85 -6.41 -3.19
N LEU A 386 5.38 -7.15 -4.19
CA LEU A 386 6.10 -8.36 -4.60
C LEU A 386 7.50 -8.05 -5.15
N TYR A 387 7.65 -7.05 -6.00
CA TYR A 387 8.96 -6.76 -6.57
C TYR A 387 9.92 -6.11 -5.56
N THR A 388 9.44 -5.33 -4.59
CA THR A 388 10.25 -4.81 -3.48
C THR A 388 10.70 -5.93 -2.54
N MET A 389 9.79 -6.86 -2.22
CA MET A 389 10.12 -8.08 -1.47
C MET A 389 11.19 -8.91 -2.17
N LEU A 390 11.07 -9.10 -3.49
CA LEU A 390 12.05 -9.84 -4.26
C LEU A 390 13.40 -9.10 -4.35
N GLY A 391 13.39 -7.76 -4.39
CA GLY A 391 14.59 -6.95 -4.24
C GLY A 391 15.28 -7.22 -2.91
N LEU A 392 14.54 -7.20 -1.80
CA LEU A 392 15.07 -7.53 -0.47
C LEU A 392 15.54 -8.97 -0.38
N ALA A 393 14.84 -9.92 -1.01
CA ALA A 393 15.27 -11.32 -1.09
C ALA A 393 16.61 -11.46 -1.82
N ILE A 394 16.84 -10.68 -2.88
CA ILE A 394 18.14 -10.61 -3.58
C ILE A 394 19.24 -10.12 -2.64
N VAL A 395 18.97 -9.07 -1.83
CA VAL A 395 19.92 -8.57 -0.82
C VAL A 395 20.22 -9.64 0.22
N ALA A 396 19.18 -10.30 0.74
CA ALA A 396 19.36 -11.38 1.74
C ALA A 396 20.21 -12.53 1.20
N VAL A 397 19.97 -12.96 -0.04
CA VAL A 397 20.78 -14.00 -0.71
C VAL A 397 22.21 -13.51 -0.96
N PHE A 398 22.37 -12.24 -1.33
CA PHE A 398 23.71 -11.66 -1.53
C PHE A 398 24.51 -11.66 -0.23
N ILE A 399 23.93 -11.16 0.87
CA ILE A 399 24.59 -11.14 2.19
C ILE A 399 24.91 -12.56 2.64
N LEU A 400 23.95 -13.49 2.55
CA LEU A 400 24.16 -14.88 2.93
C LEU A 400 25.26 -15.55 2.10
N GLY A 401 25.31 -15.25 0.79
CA GLY A 401 26.37 -15.73 -0.10
C GLY A 401 27.75 -15.25 0.32
N MET A 402 27.86 -13.98 0.63
CA MET A 402 29.12 -13.38 1.09
C MET A 402 29.57 -13.96 2.43
N LEU A 403 28.64 -14.16 3.38
CA LEU A 403 28.94 -14.73 4.70
C LEU A 403 29.44 -16.19 4.60
N VAL A 404 28.89 -16.99 3.67
CA VAL A 404 29.25 -18.41 3.50
C VAL A 404 30.41 -18.60 2.51
N GLY A 405 30.90 -17.51 1.88
CA GLY A 405 31.95 -17.58 0.87
C GLY A 405 31.53 -18.24 -0.44
N LYS A 406 30.22 -18.22 -0.77
CA LYS A 406 29.64 -18.74 -2.01
C LYS A 406 29.26 -17.61 -2.96
N THR A 407 29.34 -17.86 -4.27
CA THR A 407 28.83 -16.92 -5.27
C THR A 407 27.32 -16.73 -5.08
N PRO A 408 26.83 -15.50 -4.79
CA PRO A 408 25.41 -15.27 -4.56
C PRO A 408 24.62 -15.53 -5.85
N ARG A 409 23.62 -16.40 -5.76
CA ARG A 409 22.72 -16.75 -6.87
C ARG A 409 21.28 -16.79 -6.38
N TYR A 410 20.39 -16.12 -7.12
CA TYR A 410 18.96 -16.17 -6.88
C TYR A 410 18.27 -16.91 -8.01
N LEU A 411 17.51 -17.95 -7.68
CA LEU A 411 16.87 -18.87 -8.64
C LEU A 411 17.82 -19.40 -9.73
N GLY A 412 19.08 -19.68 -9.38
CA GLY A 412 20.09 -20.19 -10.29
C GLY A 412 20.79 -19.13 -11.15
N LYS A 413 20.46 -17.83 -10.99
CA LYS A 413 21.11 -16.72 -11.67
C LYS A 413 22.08 -15.99 -10.75
N ARG A 414 23.25 -15.63 -11.27
CA ARG A 414 24.26 -14.87 -10.53
C ARG A 414 23.79 -13.44 -10.30
N ILE A 415 23.95 -12.97 -9.06
CA ILE A 415 23.73 -11.58 -8.70
C ILE A 415 25.03 -10.80 -8.97
N ASP A 416 24.98 -9.82 -9.87
CA ASP A 416 26.12 -8.99 -10.25
C ASP A 416 26.10 -7.65 -9.52
N ALA A 417 27.21 -6.89 -9.64
CA ALA A 417 27.31 -5.56 -9.07
C ALA A 417 26.23 -4.58 -9.61
N TYR A 418 25.81 -4.75 -10.86
CA TYR A 418 24.73 -3.97 -11.44
C TYR A 418 23.39 -4.20 -10.75
N ASP A 419 23.04 -5.48 -10.52
CA ASP A 419 21.81 -5.84 -9.81
C ASP A 419 21.80 -5.24 -8.40
N MET A 420 22.92 -5.37 -7.67
CA MET A 420 23.03 -4.81 -6.33
C MET A 420 22.92 -3.29 -6.30
N LYS A 421 23.53 -2.59 -7.27
CA LYS A 421 23.38 -1.13 -7.39
C LYS A 421 21.91 -0.74 -7.60
N MET A 422 21.19 -1.42 -8.49
CA MET A 422 19.78 -1.12 -8.77
C MET A 422 18.89 -1.47 -7.57
N VAL A 423 19.13 -2.59 -6.87
CA VAL A 423 18.42 -2.91 -5.63
C VAL A 423 18.65 -1.84 -4.56
N CYS A 424 19.90 -1.42 -4.35
CA CYS A 424 20.21 -0.34 -3.41
C CYS A 424 19.48 0.97 -3.78
N VAL A 425 19.46 1.35 -5.04
CA VAL A 425 18.73 2.54 -5.51
C VAL A 425 17.24 2.42 -5.19
N SER A 426 16.63 1.24 -5.44
CA SER A 426 15.19 1.05 -5.21
C SER A 426 14.81 1.09 -3.73
N LEU A 427 15.65 0.55 -2.85
CA LEU A 427 15.38 0.47 -1.40
C LEU A 427 15.73 1.78 -0.66
N LEU A 428 16.77 2.50 -1.11
CA LEU A 428 17.23 3.72 -0.44
C LEU A 428 16.46 4.98 -0.89
N MET A 429 15.91 5.01 -2.10
CA MET A 429 15.24 6.21 -2.61
C MET A 429 14.06 6.65 -1.72
N PRO A 430 13.13 5.77 -1.28
CA PRO A 430 12.09 6.15 -0.34
C PRO A 430 12.64 6.73 0.97
N SER A 431 13.71 6.13 1.49
CA SER A 431 14.36 6.59 2.73
C SER A 431 14.99 7.97 2.57
N ILE A 432 15.65 8.22 1.44
CA ILE A 432 16.25 9.53 1.12
C ILE A 432 15.17 10.61 1.04
N CYS A 433 14.08 10.35 0.31
CA CYS A 433 12.96 11.29 0.20
C CYS A 433 12.30 11.55 1.56
N THR A 434 12.10 10.52 2.37
CA THR A 434 11.55 10.64 3.72
C THR A 434 12.41 11.55 4.61
N LEU A 435 13.70 11.25 4.74
CA LEU A 435 14.58 11.97 5.67
C LEU A 435 14.86 13.39 5.22
N ILE A 436 15.12 13.60 3.92
CA ILE A 436 15.37 14.94 3.37
C ILE A 436 14.07 15.77 3.44
N GLY A 437 12.93 15.22 3.04
CA GLY A 437 11.65 15.92 3.09
C GLY A 437 11.28 16.32 4.51
N THR A 438 11.44 15.41 5.48
CA THR A 438 11.23 15.69 6.92
C THR A 438 12.16 16.80 7.40
N ALA A 439 13.45 16.74 7.06
CA ALA A 439 14.43 17.76 7.48
C ALA A 439 14.08 19.15 6.91
N ILE A 440 13.71 19.22 5.63
CA ILE A 440 13.29 20.49 5.01
C ILE A 440 12.03 21.03 5.70
N ALA A 441 11.03 20.20 5.97
CA ALA A 441 9.81 20.62 6.65
C ALA A 441 10.08 21.13 8.07
N CYS A 442 10.94 20.47 8.84
CA CYS A 442 11.33 20.92 10.17
C CYS A 442 12.13 22.23 10.19
N LEU A 443 12.80 22.58 9.09
CA LEU A 443 13.62 23.80 8.98
C LEU A 443 12.84 24.97 8.35
N THR A 444 11.64 24.75 7.83
CA THR A 444 10.84 25.80 7.17
C THR A 444 9.66 26.22 8.05
N PRO A 445 9.35 27.53 8.16
CA PRO A 445 8.18 27.98 8.93
C PRO A 445 6.89 27.30 8.45
N GLN A 446 6.67 27.21 7.13
CA GLN A 446 5.47 26.59 6.55
C GLN A 446 5.33 25.12 6.95
N GLY A 447 6.45 24.40 7.10
CA GLY A 447 6.43 23.00 7.52
C GLY A 447 6.06 22.84 9.00
N VAL A 448 6.54 23.75 9.86
CA VAL A 448 6.29 23.71 11.32
C VAL A 448 4.92 24.27 11.68
N ASP A 449 4.45 25.31 11.00
CA ASP A 449 3.16 25.95 11.29
C ASP A 449 1.95 25.03 11.00
N ALA A 450 2.14 23.99 10.18
CA ALA A 450 1.12 23.01 9.86
C ALA A 450 0.90 21.94 10.94
N VAL A 451 1.76 21.88 11.96
CA VAL A 451 1.74 20.86 13.00
C VAL A 451 0.75 21.23 14.10
N SER A 452 -0.10 20.30 14.53
CA SER A 452 -1.09 20.57 15.60
C SER A 452 -0.52 20.53 17.01
N ALA A 453 0.59 19.80 17.21
CA ALA A 453 1.20 19.62 18.52
C ALA A 453 2.71 19.93 18.48
N PRO A 454 3.27 20.73 19.42
CA PRO A 454 4.70 20.99 19.47
C PRO A 454 5.48 19.77 19.99
N GLY A 455 6.79 19.75 19.73
CA GLY A 455 7.70 18.76 20.30
C GLY A 455 7.74 17.41 19.53
N PRO A 456 8.02 16.29 20.24
CA PRO A 456 8.22 14.98 19.61
C PRO A 456 7.02 14.46 18.82
N HIS A 457 5.80 14.76 19.29
CA HIS A 457 4.58 14.37 18.59
C HIS A 457 4.45 15.07 17.24
N GLY A 458 4.65 16.39 17.20
CA GLY A 458 4.63 17.15 15.95
C GLY A 458 5.74 16.74 14.97
N PHE A 459 6.92 16.40 15.48
CA PHE A 459 7.96 15.80 14.65
C PHE A 459 7.49 14.46 14.04
N THR A 460 6.78 13.65 14.81
CA THR A 460 6.20 12.39 14.32
C THR A 460 5.17 12.64 13.24
N GLN A 461 4.32 13.69 13.34
CA GLN A 461 3.35 14.05 12.29
C GLN A 461 4.05 14.35 10.97
N ILE A 462 5.13 15.13 10.96
CA ILE A 462 5.92 15.44 9.77
C ILE A 462 6.60 14.18 9.22
N LEU A 463 7.32 13.44 10.09
CA LEU A 463 8.04 12.22 9.69
C LEU A 463 7.10 11.16 9.11
N PHE A 464 5.90 11.01 9.69
CA PHE A 464 4.89 10.08 9.22
C PHE A 464 4.39 10.48 7.82
N ALA A 465 4.11 11.77 7.57
CA ALA A 465 3.64 12.24 6.27
C ALA A 465 4.66 11.92 5.17
N PHE A 466 5.94 12.28 5.35
CA PHE A 466 6.98 11.97 4.36
C PHE A 466 7.28 10.47 4.24
N SER A 467 7.24 9.71 5.36
CA SER A 467 7.37 8.25 5.32
C SER A 467 6.23 7.60 4.53
N SER A 468 5.00 8.06 4.76
CA SER A 468 3.80 7.56 4.12
C SER A 468 3.82 7.77 2.61
N VAL A 469 4.15 8.98 2.14
CA VAL A 469 4.15 9.27 0.70
C VAL A 469 5.33 8.67 -0.04
N SER A 470 6.49 8.58 0.60
CA SER A 470 7.70 8.02 -0.03
C SER A 470 7.62 6.50 -0.17
N ASN A 471 6.97 5.81 0.77
CA ASN A 471 6.73 4.37 0.73
C ASN A 471 5.34 4.01 0.17
N PHE A 472 4.71 4.90 -0.57
CA PHE A 472 3.41 4.69 -1.25
C PHE A 472 2.27 4.26 -0.31
N ASN A 473 2.32 4.54 0.98
CA ASN A 473 1.28 4.18 1.93
C ASN A 473 0.03 5.06 1.77
N GLY A 474 0.18 6.38 1.87
CA GLY A 474 -0.90 7.35 1.70
C GLY A 474 -1.71 7.63 2.96
N SER A 475 -1.50 6.94 4.09
CA SER A 475 -2.17 7.29 5.34
C SER A 475 -1.64 8.60 5.90
N SER A 476 -2.55 9.40 6.46
CA SER A 476 -2.22 10.54 7.30
C SER A 476 -2.10 10.09 8.75
N PHE A 477 -1.15 10.67 9.49
CA PHE A 477 -1.07 10.46 10.93
C PHE A 477 -2.30 11.08 11.63
N GLY A 478 -2.66 12.27 11.19
CA GLY A 478 -3.63 13.15 11.81
C GLY A 478 -2.94 14.39 12.33
N GLY A 479 -3.70 15.44 12.65
CA GLY A 479 -3.17 16.66 13.24
C GLY A 479 -2.28 17.54 12.34
N LEU A 480 -1.83 17.06 11.20
CA LEU A 480 -1.04 17.83 10.24
C LEU A 480 -1.94 18.54 9.23
N ALA A 481 -1.93 19.88 9.21
CA ALA A 481 -2.67 20.69 8.24
C ALA A 481 -1.93 20.70 6.87
N ALA A 482 -1.91 19.56 6.21
CA ALA A 482 -1.10 19.34 5.01
C ALA A 482 -1.70 19.95 3.72
N ASN A 483 -2.83 20.65 3.78
CA ASN A 483 -3.43 21.32 2.62
C ASN A 483 -2.90 22.74 2.46
N ASP A 484 -1.63 22.87 2.23
CA ASP A 484 -0.96 24.12 1.88
C ASP A 484 -0.06 23.92 0.65
N PHE A 485 0.43 25.01 0.09
CA PHE A 485 1.28 24.95 -1.10
C PHE A 485 2.58 24.18 -0.87
N PHE A 486 3.19 24.30 0.32
CA PHE A 486 4.44 23.62 0.66
C PHE A 486 4.24 22.10 0.68
N TYR A 487 3.30 21.60 1.51
CA TYR A 487 3.07 20.15 1.61
C TYR A 487 2.49 19.57 0.32
N ASN A 488 1.52 20.24 -0.32
CA ASN A 488 0.97 19.79 -1.59
C ASN A 488 2.05 19.57 -2.64
N THR A 489 3.03 20.48 -2.73
CA THR A 489 4.12 20.38 -3.71
C THR A 489 5.20 19.38 -3.28
N ALA A 490 5.69 19.48 -2.03
CA ALA A 490 6.78 18.65 -1.54
C ALA A 490 6.40 17.15 -1.53
N LEU A 491 5.20 16.83 -1.02
CA LEU A 491 4.72 15.44 -0.99
C LEU A 491 4.50 14.89 -2.40
N ALA A 492 3.97 15.69 -3.34
CA ALA A 492 3.81 15.28 -4.73
C ALA A 492 5.14 14.95 -5.40
N ILE A 493 6.17 15.76 -5.18
CA ILE A 493 7.52 15.53 -5.71
C ILE A 493 8.11 14.24 -5.14
N CYS A 494 7.98 14.00 -3.81
CA CYS A 494 8.45 12.77 -3.18
C CYS A 494 7.75 11.54 -3.77
N MET A 495 6.41 11.56 -3.89
CA MET A 495 5.63 10.47 -4.50
C MET A 495 6.10 10.14 -5.92
N TRP A 496 6.30 11.19 -6.73
CA TRP A 496 6.71 11.03 -8.11
C TRP A 496 8.11 10.44 -8.24
N ILE A 497 9.10 11.01 -7.54
CA ILE A 497 10.48 10.54 -7.58
C ILE A 497 10.58 9.10 -7.10
N CYS A 498 9.99 8.79 -5.94
CA CYS A 498 10.05 7.44 -5.38
C CYS A 498 9.44 6.42 -6.34
N ARG A 499 8.27 6.71 -6.92
CA ARG A 499 7.61 5.80 -7.87
C ARG A 499 8.42 5.54 -9.12
N MET A 500 8.90 6.61 -9.77
CA MET A 500 9.64 6.49 -11.03
C MET A 500 10.96 5.76 -10.84
N VAL A 501 11.72 6.13 -9.80
CA VAL A 501 13.04 5.54 -9.55
C VAL A 501 12.94 4.09 -9.14
N THR A 502 12.03 3.75 -8.21
CA THR A 502 11.88 2.36 -7.73
C THR A 502 11.42 1.44 -8.86
N LEU A 503 10.40 1.84 -9.63
CA LEU A 503 9.90 1.08 -10.77
C LEU A 503 10.99 0.82 -11.82
N THR A 504 11.71 1.88 -12.20
CA THR A 504 12.78 1.80 -13.21
C THR A 504 13.93 0.90 -12.74
N ALA A 505 14.37 1.06 -11.49
CA ALA A 505 15.46 0.27 -10.94
C ALA A 505 15.13 -1.23 -10.90
N LEU A 506 13.91 -1.57 -10.49
CA LEU A 506 13.50 -2.98 -10.38
C LEU A 506 13.25 -3.62 -11.75
N LEU A 507 12.67 -2.90 -12.72
CA LEU A 507 12.56 -3.40 -14.09
C LEU A 507 13.92 -3.54 -14.77
N ALA A 508 14.89 -2.67 -14.46
CA ALA A 508 16.25 -2.81 -14.94
C ALA A 508 16.94 -4.08 -14.41
N ILE A 509 16.69 -4.44 -13.13
CA ILE A 509 17.13 -5.73 -12.57
C ILE A 509 16.48 -6.89 -13.32
N ALA A 510 15.15 -6.81 -13.54
CA ALA A 510 14.42 -7.85 -14.27
C ALA A 510 15.02 -8.10 -15.66
N GLY A 511 15.30 -7.04 -16.43
CA GLY A 511 15.92 -7.12 -17.75
C GLY A 511 17.33 -7.69 -17.71
N ASN A 512 18.17 -7.26 -16.75
CA ASN A 512 19.50 -7.80 -16.57
C ASN A 512 19.47 -9.29 -16.17
N MET A 513 18.56 -9.65 -15.29
CA MET A 513 18.37 -11.06 -14.90
C MET A 513 17.82 -11.91 -16.06
N ALA A 514 16.90 -11.40 -16.90
CA ALA A 514 16.36 -12.12 -18.04
C ALA A 514 17.43 -12.53 -19.06
N SER A 515 18.43 -11.69 -19.29
CA SER A 515 19.54 -11.94 -20.21
C SER A 515 20.54 -13.02 -19.71
N LYS A 516 20.54 -13.34 -18.39
CA LYS A 516 21.49 -14.28 -17.79
C LYS A 516 21.09 -15.75 -17.99
N PRO A 517 22.06 -16.66 -18.11
CA PRO A 517 21.79 -18.09 -18.13
C PRO A 517 21.33 -18.57 -16.74
N ARG A 518 20.34 -19.45 -16.71
CA ARG A 518 19.85 -20.10 -15.48
C ARG A 518 20.57 -21.42 -15.25
N GLN A 519 21.23 -21.57 -14.10
CA GLN A 519 21.96 -22.78 -13.71
C GLN A 519 21.35 -23.35 -12.44
N MET A 520 20.41 -24.29 -12.59
CA MET A 520 19.65 -24.86 -11.47
C MET A 520 20.46 -25.86 -10.59
N ASN A 521 21.45 -26.54 -11.15
CA ASN A 521 22.15 -27.68 -10.51
C ASN A 521 23.52 -27.31 -9.97
N SER A 522 23.81 -26.09 -9.58
CA SER A 522 25.10 -25.77 -8.97
C SER A 522 25.10 -26.18 -7.49
N VAL A 523 26.04 -27.02 -7.07
CA VAL A 523 26.30 -27.37 -5.66
C VAL A 523 26.55 -26.13 -4.78
N GLN A 524 26.84 -25.01 -5.40
CA GLN A 524 27.11 -23.73 -4.75
C GLN A 524 25.84 -22.83 -4.61
N ALA A 525 24.66 -23.26 -5.07
CA ALA A 525 23.46 -22.46 -4.94
C ALA A 525 23.01 -22.36 -3.47
N ILE A 526 22.67 -21.15 -3.05
CA ILE A 526 22.04 -20.93 -1.75
C ILE A 526 20.58 -21.35 -1.88
N GLN A 527 20.11 -22.17 -0.96
CA GLN A 527 18.71 -22.57 -0.89
C GLN A 527 17.86 -21.38 -0.44
N THR A 528 16.85 -21.03 -1.25
CA THR A 528 15.90 -19.94 -0.98
C THR A 528 14.54 -20.46 -0.48
N ASP A 529 14.47 -21.72 -0.10
CA ASP A 529 13.25 -22.45 0.26
C ASP A 529 13.30 -23.07 1.67
N GLY A 530 14.17 -22.55 2.53
CA GLY A 530 14.39 -23.09 3.87
C GLY A 530 14.30 -22.04 4.99
N PRO A 531 14.26 -22.49 6.27
CA PRO A 531 14.12 -21.61 7.42
C PRO A 531 15.29 -20.61 7.57
N VAL A 532 16.50 -20.99 7.14
CA VAL A 532 17.68 -20.10 7.15
C VAL A 532 17.45 -18.89 6.26
N PHE A 533 16.87 -19.10 5.07
CA PHE A 533 16.54 -18.00 4.18
C PHE A 533 15.46 -17.09 4.78
N SER A 534 14.37 -17.66 5.35
CA SER A 534 13.33 -16.88 6.01
C SER A 534 13.89 -16.05 7.16
N PHE A 535 14.77 -16.63 7.98
CA PHE A 535 15.44 -15.91 9.07
C PHE A 535 16.30 -14.75 8.55
N MET A 536 17.13 -15.00 7.52
CA MET A 536 17.96 -13.96 6.91
C MET A 536 17.11 -12.87 6.26
N PHE A 537 16.00 -13.23 5.63
CA PHE A 537 15.06 -12.26 5.06
C PHE A 537 14.49 -11.32 6.14
N ILE A 538 14.03 -11.88 7.27
CA ILE A 538 13.56 -11.12 8.43
C ILE A 538 14.67 -10.21 8.98
N MET A 539 15.86 -10.76 9.22
CA MET A 539 16.99 -10.01 9.75
C MET A 539 17.40 -8.85 8.86
N VAL A 540 17.45 -9.06 7.55
CA VAL A 540 17.82 -7.99 6.59
C VAL A 540 16.74 -6.91 6.55
N ALA A 541 15.44 -7.26 6.57
CA ALA A 541 14.35 -6.31 6.62
C ALA A 541 14.44 -5.42 7.86
N VAL A 542 14.58 -6.03 9.03
CA VAL A 542 14.67 -5.31 10.31
C VAL A 542 15.94 -4.47 10.39
N LEU A 543 17.11 -5.02 10.05
CA LEU A 543 18.38 -4.28 10.12
C LEU A 543 18.42 -3.08 9.19
N LEU A 544 17.99 -3.23 7.94
CA LEU A 544 17.99 -2.10 7.00
C LEU A 544 17.07 -0.97 7.47
N SER A 545 15.85 -1.30 7.91
CA SER A 545 14.90 -0.31 8.39
C SER A 545 15.38 0.36 9.69
N MET A 546 15.93 -0.41 10.63
CA MET A 546 16.44 0.12 11.91
C MET A 546 17.65 1.02 11.71
N ILE A 547 18.64 0.61 10.93
CA ILE A 547 19.83 1.45 10.66
C ILE A 547 19.42 2.77 10.01
N THR A 548 18.43 2.73 9.11
CA THR A 548 18.02 3.92 8.36
C THR A 548 17.15 4.87 9.19
N PHE A 549 16.19 4.36 9.94
CA PHE A 549 15.13 5.18 10.53
C PHE A 549 15.14 5.26 12.06
N PHE A 550 15.88 4.41 12.77
CA PHE A 550 15.92 4.44 14.22
C PHE A 550 16.33 5.81 14.79
N PRO A 551 17.33 6.55 14.23
CA PRO A 551 17.65 7.88 14.71
C PRO A 551 16.47 8.86 14.62
N ALA A 552 15.70 8.82 13.53
CA ALA A 552 14.52 9.67 13.37
C ALA A 552 13.37 9.26 14.31
N GLN A 553 13.12 7.95 14.46
CA GLN A 553 12.09 7.45 15.38
C GLN A 553 12.43 7.75 16.85
N SER A 554 13.71 7.82 17.21
CA SER A 554 14.11 8.17 18.57
C SER A 554 13.81 9.62 18.92
N LEU A 555 13.72 10.53 17.95
CA LEU A 555 13.34 11.93 18.16
C LEU A 555 11.81 12.14 18.25
N GLY A 556 11.03 11.22 17.79
CA GLY A 556 9.56 11.26 17.81
C GLY A 556 8.97 10.24 18.80
N PRO A 557 8.45 9.10 18.31
CA PRO A 557 7.65 8.17 19.12
C PRO A 557 8.37 7.64 20.37
N ILE A 558 9.69 7.44 20.32
CA ILE A 558 10.44 6.90 21.46
C ILE A 558 10.55 7.94 22.56
N VAL A 559 10.95 9.18 22.25
CA VAL A 559 11.02 10.26 23.25
C VAL A 559 9.64 10.58 23.80
N GLU A 560 8.60 10.63 22.96
CA GLU A 560 7.22 10.82 23.38
C GLU A 560 6.77 9.73 24.35
N SER A 561 7.11 8.47 24.10
CA SER A 561 6.82 7.37 25.01
C SER A 561 7.53 7.53 26.37
N ILE A 562 8.79 7.96 26.36
CA ILE A 562 9.55 8.23 27.60
C ILE A 562 8.91 9.37 28.38
N GLN A 563 8.55 10.46 27.71
CA GLN A 563 7.88 11.60 28.36
C GLN A 563 6.55 11.20 28.99
N LEU A 564 5.74 10.41 28.25
CA LEU A 564 4.42 9.98 28.72
C LEU A 564 4.48 9.09 29.96
N PHE A 565 5.40 8.14 30.02
CA PHE A 565 5.45 7.14 31.10
C PHE A 565 6.41 7.47 32.23
N TRP A 566 7.41 8.33 32.02
CA TRP A 566 8.45 8.62 32.99
C TRP A 566 8.41 10.08 33.48
N GLY A 567 7.45 10.88 33.01
CA GLY A 567 7.21 12.23 33.55
C GLY A 567 8.30 13.26 33.28
N TYR A 568 9.16 13.03 32.29
CA TYR A 568 10.12 14.05 31.84
C TYR A 568 9.38 15.11 31.00
N HIS A 569 8.69 16.01 31.70
CA HIS A 569 8.10 17.19 31.08
C HIS A 569 9.22 18.24 31.01
N SER A 570 9.80 18.46 29.84
CA SER A 570 10.72 19.58 29.57
C SER A 570 9.96 20.86 29.30
#